data_c9c81897f4743b6a56e86e1bcffabd10
#
_entry.id   c9c81897f4743b6a56e86e1bcffabd10
#
_cell.length_a   1.000
_cell.length_b   1.000
_cell.length_c   1.000
_cell.angle_alpha   90.00
_cell.angle_beta   90.00
_cell.angle_gamma   90.00
#
_symmetry.space_group_name_H-M   'P 1'
#
loop_
_entity.id
_entity.type
_entity.pdbx_description
1 polymer ?
#
loop_
_entity_poly.entity_id
_entity_poly.type
_entity_poly.pdbx_seq_one_letter_code
_entity_poly.pdbx_strand_id
1 'polypeptide(L)'
;LPILVMLFTSCGIDEEKADTNTKSESDTGKALFIRNGCAVCHGNAGRGDGPVASSLKPPPRDFRDRASYKKGRGVEAISETIKLGVAKSAMPAYPHIVPADRRLLALFIESLQSENSLDDNEE
;
A
#
# COMPACT_ATOMS: atom_id res chain seq x y z
N LEU A 1 -9.31 30.22 53.67
CA LEU A 1 -8.76 29.07 52.95
C LEU A 1 -8.73 29.35 51.48
N PRO A 2 -7.57 29.40 50.81
CA PRO A 2 -7.54 29.52 49.35
C PRO A 2 -7.82 28.15 48.74
N ILE A 3 -8.80 28.14 47.86
CA ILE A 3 -9.13 26.98 47.00
C ILE A 3 -8.07 26.92 45.91
N LEU A 4 -7.21 25.88 45.97
CA LEU A 4 -6.24 25.57 44.92
C LEU A 4 -6.99 24.92 43.73
N VAL A 5 -7.21 25.71 42.70
CA VAL A 5 -7.74 25.19 41.42
C VAL A 5 -6.57 24.53 40.69
N MET A 6 -6.55 23.18 40.69
CA MET A 6 -5.66 22.43 39.80
C MET A 6 -6.18 22.51 38.37
N LEU A 7 -5.50 23.28 37.55
CA LEU A 7 -5.67 23.24 36.11
C LEU A 7 -5.02 21.95 35.57
N PHE A 8 -5.85 20.97 35.23
CA PHE A 8 -5.42 19.86 34.41
C PHE A 8 -5.23 20.36 32.99
N THR A 9 -3.98 20.58 32.61
CA THR A 9 -3.60 20.72 31.19
C THR A 9 -3.77 19.35 30.53
N SER A 10 -4.84 19.21 29.76
CA SER A 10 -5.01 18.07 28.86
C SER A 10 -3.91 18.14 27.80
N CYS A 11 -2.97 17.21 27.83
CA CYS A 11 -2.10 16.95 26.68
C CYS A 11 -2.97 16.42 25.56
N GLY A 12 -3.25 17.27 24.55
CA GLY A 12 -3.81 16.84 23.29
C GLY A 12 -2.80 15.91 22.61
N ILE A 13 -3.18 14.64 22.42
CA ILE A 13 -2.40 13.71 21.62
C ILE A 13 -2.61 14.14 20.17
N ASP A 14 -1.52 14.51 19.48
CA ASP A 14 -1.53 14.89 18.07
C ASP A 14 -1.87 13.70 17.17
N GLU A 15 -3.16 13.40 16.99
CA GLU A 15 -3.61 12.42 15.99
C GLU A 15 -3.27 12.86 14.55
N GLU A 16 -3.10 14.15 14.32
CA GLU A 16 -2.78 14.73 13.01
C GLU A 16 -1.38 14.33 12.50
N LYS A 17 -0.45 14.00 13.38
CA LYS A 17 0.93 13.63 13.01
C LYS A 17 1.06 12.21 12.44
N ALA A 18 0.15 11.30 12.78
CA ALA A 18 0.13 9.93 12.26
C ALA A 18 -0.33 9.88 10.79
N ASP A 19 -1.35 10.65 10.43
CA ASP A 19 -1.90 10.66 9.07
C ASP A 19 -0.94 11.28 8.04
N THR A 20 -0.25 12.35 8.41
CA THR A 20 0.74 12.98 7.52
C THR A 20 1.94 12.10 7.25
N ASN A 21 2.39 11.31 8.24
CA ASN A 21 3.50 10.39 8.06
C ASN A 21 3.12 9.22 7.13
N THR A 22 1.96 8.64 7.32
CA THR A 22 1.44 7.53 6.50
C THR A 22 1.26 7.94 5.05
N LYS A 23 0.76 9.14 4.81
CA LYS A 23 0.64 9.68 3.45
C LYS A 23 2.01 9.86 2.78
N SER A 24 2.97 10.41 3.49
CA SER A 24 4.35 10.59 2.99
C SER A 24 5.03 9.26 2.66
N GLU A 25 4.83 8.23 3.49
CA GLU A 25 5.35 6.88 3.24
C GLU A 25 4.69 6.24 2.02
N SER A 26 3.38 6.41 1.84
CA SER A 26 2.65 5.93 0.67
C SER A 26 3.10 6.64 -0.61
N ASP A 27 3.33 7.95 -0.57
CA ASP A 27 3.84 8.72 -1.72
C ASP A 27 5.25 8.25 -2.12
N THR A 28 6.11 7.96 -1.14
CA THR A 28 7.43 7.36 -1.37
C THR A 28 7.31 5.96 -1.94
N GLY A 29 6.41 5.14 -1.45
CA GLY A 29 6.10 3.82 -1.97
C GLY A 29 5.63 3.86 -3.42
N LYS A 30 4.82 4.85 -3.79
CA LYS A 30 4.39 5.08 -5.17
C LYS A 30 5.56 5.40 -6.09
N ALA A 31 6.49 6.26 -5.66
CA ALA A 31 7.69 6.58 -6.42
C ALA A 31 8.57 5.33 -6.63
N LEU A 32 8.75 4.50 -5.62
CA LEU A 32 9.44 3.22 -5.69
C LEU A 32 8.74 2.24 -6.65
N PHE A 33 7.43 2.20 -6.64
CA PHE A 33 6.60 1.38 -7.52
C PHE A 33 6.84 1.71 -9.01
N ILE A 34 6.83 2.99 -9.34
CA ILE A 34 7.13 3.44 -10.70
C ILE A 34 8.59 3.14 -11.08
N ARG A 35 9.54 3.47 -10.20
CA ARG A 35 10.97 3.31 -10.46
C ARG A 35 11.39 1.85 -10.67
N ASN A 36 10.77 0.92 -9.95
CA ASN A 36 11.06 -0.50 -10.06
C ASN A 36 10.27 -1.20 -11.20
N GLY A 37 9.52 -0.47 -12.00
CA GLY A 37 8.80 -1.01 -13.16
C GLY A 37 7.54 -1.79 -12.82
N CYS A 38 7.04 -1.72 -11.59
CA CYS A 38 5.83 -2.43 -11.18
C CYS A 38 4.60 -2.00 -12.01
N ALA A 39 4.54 -0.72 -12.38
CA ALA A 39 3.45 -0.16 -13.17
C ALA A 39 3.37 -0.72 -14.60
N VAL A 40 4.45 -1.30 -15.13
CA VAL A 40 4.45 -1.90 -16.49
C VAL A 40 3.42 -3.02 -16.60
N CYS A 41 3.23 -3.78 -15.52
CA CYS A 41 2.21 -4.82 -15.43
C CYS A 41 0.96 -4.32 -14.67
N HIS A 42 1.16 -3.72 -13.50
CA HIS A 42 0.08 -3.37 -12.58
C HIS A 42 -0.64 -2.05 -12.91
N GLY A 43 -0.09 -1.22 -13.80
CA GLY A 43 -0.60 0.12 -14.08
C GLY A 43 -0.18 1.16 -13.02
N ASN A 44 -0.25 2.44 -13.38
CA ASN A 44 0.18 3.54 -12.49
C ASN A 44 -0.69 3.67 -11.23
N ALA A 45 -1.95 3.28 -11.32
CA ALA A 45 -2.90 3.27 -10.20
C ALA A 45 -3.10 1.86 -9.60
N GLY A 46 -2.31 0.87 -10.02
CA GLY A 46 -2.37 -0.49 -9.49
C GLY A 46 -3.63 -1.26 -9.87
N ARG A 47 -4.26 -0.94 -10.99
CA ARG A 47 -5.51 -1.57 -11.46
C ARG A 47 -5.31 -2.85 -12.25
N GLY A 48 -4.06 -3.29 -12.45
CA GLY A 48 -3.75 -4.44 -13.29
C GLY A 48 -3.86 -4.16 -14.79
N ASP A 49 -3.79 -2.90 -15.18
CA ASP A 49 -4.00 -2.39 -16.54
C ASP A 49 -2.73 -1.78 -17.16
N GLY A 50 -1.57 -2.25 -16.74
CA GLY A 50 -0.30 -1.81 -17.31
C GLY A 50 -0.18 -2.12 -18.81
N PRO A 51 0.78 -1.50 -19.51
CA PRO A 51 0.95 -1.66 -20.97
C PRO A 51 1.08 -3.11 -21.45
N VAL A 52 1.63 -4.00 -20.61
CA VAL A 52 1.83 -5.41 -20.97
C VAL A 52 0.79 -6.35 -20.34
N ALA A 53 -0.13 -5.82 -19.54
CA ALA A 53 -1.09 -6.62 -18.76
C ALA A 53 -1.92 -7.59 -19.60
N SER A 54 -2.37 -7.16 -20.77
CA SER A 54 -3.19 -7.97 -21.68
C SER A 54 -2.49 -9.22 -22.21
N SER A 55 -1.15 -9.23 -22.19
CA SER A 55 -0.33 -10.37 -22.64
C SER A 55 -0.05 -11.38 -21.53
N LEU A 56 -0.40 -11.06 -20.28
CA LEU A 56 -0.04 -11.88 -19.11
C LEU A 56 -1.19 -12.80 -18.70
N LYS A 57 -0.87 -14.06 -18.41
CA LYS A 57 -1.80 -15.06 -17.90
C LYS A 57 -1.14 -15.87 -16.78
N PRO A 58 -1.66 -15.80 -15.56
CA PRO A 58 -2.81 -14.99 -15.15
C PRO A 58 -2.54 -13.48 -15.29
N PRO A 59 -3.58 -12.64 -15.38
CA PRO A 59 -3.42 -11.19 -15.47
C PRO A 59 -2.85 -10.62 -14.16
N PRO A 60 -2.18 -9.45 -14.21
CA PRO A 60 -1.74 -8.77 -13.00
C PRO A 60 -2.91 -8.44 -12.09
N ARG A 61 -2.68 -8.55 -10.79
CA ARG A 61 -3.70 -8.21 -9.79
C ARG A 61 -4.11 -6.75 -9.89
N ASP A 62 -5.42 -6.49 -9.82
CA ASP A 62 -5.96 -5.20 -9.42
C ASP A 62 -5.84 -5.08 -7.91
N PHE A 63 -5.07 -4.13 -7.42
CA PHE A 63 -4.80 -4.00 -5.98
C PHE A 63 -6.01 -3.57 -5.17
N ARG A 64 -7.06 -3.04 -5.79
CA ARG A 64 -8.34 -2.73 -5.13
C ARG A 64 -9.15 -3.99 -4.84
N ASP A 65 -8.95 -5.07 -5.59
CA ASP A 65 -9.65 -6.34 -5.39
C ASP A 65 -9.08 -7.11 -4.20
N ARG A 66 -9.68 -6.92 -3.04
CA ARG A 66 -9.27 -7.57 -1.79
C ARG A 66 -9.32 -9.08 -1.83
N ALA A 67 -10.27 -9.65 -2.58
CA ALA A 67 -10.44 -11.09 -2.70
C ALA A 67 -9.30 -11.77 -3.46
N SER A 68 -8.57 -11.03 -4.30
CA SER A 68 -7.45 -11.56 -5.07
C SER A 68 -6.16 -11.77 -4.28
N TYR A 69 -6.05 -11.25 -3.07
CA TYR A 69 -4.87 -11.37 -2.20
C TYR A 69 -4.83 -12.73 -1.48
N LYS A 70 -4.41 -13.77 -2.19
CA LYS A 70 -4.43 -15.16 -1.69
C LYS A 70 -3.46 -15.44 -0.54
N LYS A 71 -2.38 -14.66 -0.42
CA LYS A 71 -1.34 -14.82 0.62
C LYS A 71 -1.45 -13.78 1.75
N GLY A 72 -2.55 -13.06 1.81
CA GLY A 72 -2.75 -11.95 2.73
C GLY A 72 -2.57 -10.60 2.06
N ARG A 73 -3.25 -9.59 2.61
CA ARG A 73 -3.36 -8.23 2.05
C ARG A 73 -2.77 -7.14 2.95
N GLY A 74 -2.14 -7.51 4.05
CA GLY A 74 -1.42 -6.61 4.93
C GLY A 74 0.00 -6.32 4.43
N VAL A 75 0.62 -5.30 5.00
CA VAL A 75 1.96 -4.83 4.61
C VAL A 75 2.99 -5.94 4.60
N GLU A 76 3.03 -6.79 5.63
CA GLU A 76 4.02 -7.87 5.75
C GLU A 76 3.82 -8.93 4.63
N ALA A 77 2.57 -9.33 4.38
CA ALA A 77 2.25 -10.32 3.36
C ALA A 77 2.57 -9.79 1.95
N ILE A 78 2.27 -8.53 1.67
CA ILE A 78 2.59 -7.88 0.40
C ILE A 78 4.11 -7.76 0.23
N SER A 79 4.83 -7.33 1.26
CA SER A 79 6.29 -7.24 1.24
C SER A 79 6.95 -8.59 0.94
N GLU A 80 6.46 -9.66 1.56
CA GLU A 80 6.96 -11.01 1.31
C GLU A 80 6.64 -11.49 -0.11
N THR A 81 5.46 -11.17 -0.64
CA THR A 81 5.09 -11.46 -2.03
C THR A 81 6.01 -10.75 -3.03
N ILE A 82 6.38 -9.51 -2.77
CA ILE A 82 7.35 -8.77 -3.61
C ILE A 82 8.71 -9.45 -3.56
N LYS A 83 9.17 -9.86 -2.39
CA LYS A 83 10.44 -10.53 -2.21
C LYS A 83 10.53 -11.85 -2.97
N LEU A 84 9.49 -12.67 -2.89
CA LEU A 84 9.47 -14.04 -3.42
C LEU A 84 8.90 -14.17 -4.83
N GLY A 85 8.14 -13.18 -5.30
CA GLY A 85 7.36 -13.30 -6.52
C GLY A 85 6.15 -14.23 -6.33
N VAL A 86 5.46 -14.52 -7.42
CA VAL A 86 4.30 -15.40 -7.45
C VAL A 86 4.55 -16.54 -8.42
N ALA A 87 4.60 -17.77 -7.89
CA ALA A 87 4.78 -18.96 -8.71
C ALA A 87 3.67 -19.11 -9.77
N LYS A 88 4.04 -19.63 -10.93
CA LYS A 88 3.14 -19.84 -12.08
C LYS A 88 2.47 -18.55 -12.60
N SER A 89 3.15 -17.42 -12.42
CA SER A 89 2.73 -16.12 -12.93
C SER A 89 3.94 -15.36 -13.49
N ALA A 90 3.69 -14.25 -14.16
CA ALA A 90 4.75 -13.36 -14.64
C ALA A 90 5.31 -12.45 -13.55
N MET A 91 4.76 -12.46 -12.33
CA MET A 91 5.26 -11.66 -11.20
C MET A 91 6.60 -12.18 -10.72
N PRO A 92 7.71 -11.49 -11.03
CA PRO A 92 9.05 -11.94 -10.62
C PRO A 92 9.30 -11.67 -9.15
N ALA A 93 10.35 -12.31 -8.62
CA ALA A 93 10.88 -12.02 -7.30
C ALA A 93 11.77 -10.77 -7.32
N TYR A 94 11.72 -9.99 -6.25
CA TYR A 94 12.54 -8.78 -6.06
C TYR A 94 13.36 -8.86 -4.76
N PRO A 95 14.22 -9.88 -4.60
CA PRO A 95 15.01 -10.05 -3.36
C PRO A 95 16.04 -8.94 -3.16
N HIS A 96 16.44 -8.25 -4.24
CA HIS A 96 17.39 -7.14 -4.24
C HIS A 96 16.83 -5.82 -3.72
N ILE A 97 15.50 -5.65 -3.68
CA ILE A 97 14.88 -4.49 -3.06
C ILE A 97 15.03 -4.63 -1.55
N VAL A 98 15.66 -3.64 -0.91
CA VAL A 98 15.91 -3.70 0.54
C VAL A 98 14.60 -3.74 1.34
N PRO A 99 14.59 -4.36 2.53
CA PRO A 99 13.35 -4.54 3.31
C PRO A 99 12.58 -3.24 3.58
N ALA A 100 13.28 -2.13 3.86
CA ALA A 100 12.64 -0.83 4.07
C ALA A 100 11.87 -0.35 2.85
N ASP A 101 12.44 -0.48 1.65
CA ASP A 101 11.79 -0.09 0.40
C ASP A 101 10.62 -1.03 0.07
N ARG A 102 10.75 -2.34 0.34
CA ARG A 102 9.63 -3.27 0.18
C ARG A 102 8.46 -2.93 1.09
N ARG A 103 8.74 -2.49 2.31
CA ARG A 103 7.72 -2.03 3.24
C ARG A 103 6.98 -0.80 2.69
N LEU A 104 7.70 0.19 2.17
CA LEU A 104 7.10 1.37 1.56
C LEU A 104 6.26 1.03 0.32
N LEU A 105 6.74 0.14 -0.52
CA LEU A 105 5.96 -0.42 -1.64
C LEU A 105 4.67 -1.08 -1.14
N ALA A 106 4.76 -1.90 -0.11
CA ALA A 106 3.62 -2.59 0.47
C ALA A 106 2.60 -1.63 1.08
N LEU A 107 3.04 -0.56 1.75
CA LEU A 107 2.17 0.49 2.28
C LEU A 107 1.40 1.22 1.16
N PHE A 108 2.06 1.53 0.05
CA PHE A 108 1.40 2.10 -1.11
C PHE A 108 0.34 1.16 -1.68
N ILE A 109 0.68 -0.11 -1.89
CA ILE A 109 -0.24 -1.12 -2.43
C ILE A 109 -1.43 -1.34 -1.48
N GLU A 110 -1.18 -1.42 -0.16
CA GLU A 110 -2.24 -1.54 0.83
C GLU A 110 -3.19 -0.34 0.81
N SER A 111 -2.67 0.88 0.62
CA SER A 111 -3.49 2.09 0.54
C SER A 111 -4.51 2.06 -0.60
N LEU A 112 -4.19 1.39 -1.71
CA LEU A 112 -5.09 1.27 -2.85
C LEU A 112 -6.30 0.37 -2.58
N GLN A 113 -6.24 -0.49 -1.56
CA GLN A 113 -7.36 -1.35 -1.17
C GLN A 113 -8.54 -0.57 -0.57
N SER A 114 -8.30 0.62 -0.04
CA SER A 114 -9.32 1.47 0.56
C SER A 114 -10.06 2.37 -0.44
N GLU A 115 -9.50 2.57 -1.64
CA GLU A 115 -10.14 3.40 -2.67
C GLU A 115 -11.49 2.83 -3.13
N ASN A 116 -11.65 1.51 -3.12
CA ASN A 116 -12.91 0.86 -3.47
C ASN A 116 -14.04 1.09 -2.43
N SER A 117 -13.71 1.53 -1.22
CA SER A 117 -14.70 1.74 -0.16
C SER A 117 -15.42 3.08 -0.28
N LEU A 118 -14.92 3.97 -1.14
CA LEU A 118 -15.50 5.31 -1.34
C LEU A 118 -16.47 5.32 -2.52
N ASP A 119 -16.27 4.44 -3.50
CA ASP A 119 -17.12 4.34 -4.70
C ASP A 119 -18.45 3.61 -4.40
N ASP A 120 -18.49 2.77 -3.35
CA ASP A 120 -19.68 2.01 -2.97
C ASP A 120 -20.70 2.82 -2.14
N ASN A 121 -20.40 4.09 -1.81
CA ASN A 121 -21.26 4.95 -1.00
C ASN A 121 -21.97 6.09 -1.78
N GLU A 122 -21.85 6.12 -3.09
CA GLU A 122 -22.51 7.13 -3.95
C GLU A 122 -23.66 6.55 -4.81
N GLU A 123 -24.48 5.67 -4.19
CA GLU A 123 -25.80 5.34 -4.74
C GLU A 123 -26.94 5.73 -3.80
#